data_0ae0374c8a336ee71a95194a76eb13da
#
_entry.id   0ae0374c8a336ee71a95194a76eb13da
#
_cell.length_a   1.000
_cell.length_b   1.000
_cell.length_c   1.000
_cell.angle_alpha   90.00
_cell.angle_beta   90.00
_cell.angle_gamma   90.00
#
_symmetry.space_group_name_H-M   'P 1'
#
loop_
_entity.id
_entity.type
_entity.pdbx_description
1 polymer ?
#
loop_
_entity_poly.entity_id
_entity_poly.type
_entity_poly.pdbx_seq_one_letter_code
_entity_poly.pdbx_strand_id
1 'polypeptide(L)'
;MEKVTKNVYAETKVRGCNPAYVVTSSGVVIIDTPQLPTHAVRMRKEAESHGEIKYLINTEYHVDHIFGNYYFRGAGIVVAHADTANNFMTVTPEINPYEYAHEAIPTDDPEGEKIWPDEKTYFEDPNRPTIIFKGDLTIRLGDHSFELIHTPGHTPGQLAVYIPEERVAVVGDTIFNGVQTWLYASDVDQWIESLDRLKKLDVDKIVPGHGPVCTKHELDVQKAFLLEWIAAVQSAIGRGLSKEDCVRHIKDSEFSKRFSVDIGQEYMLDHVIE
;
A
#
# COMPACT_ATOMS: atom_id res chain seq x y z
N MET A 1 -2.49 0.23 17.47
CA MET A 1 -2.58 1.36 16.49
C MET A 1 -2.06 2.64 17.13
N GLU A 2 -1.37 3.50 16.37
CA GLU A 2 -1.03 4.85 16.83
C GLU A 2 -2.10 5.86 16.38
N LYS A 3 -2.29 6.89 17.20
CA LYS A 3 -3.27 7.93 16.93
C LYS A 3 -2.65 9.02 16.03
N VAL A 4 -3.07 9.06 14.77
CA VAL A 4 -2.59 10.06 13.80
C VAL A 4 -3.24 11.43 14.04
N THR A 5 -4.58 11.46 14.16
CA THR A 5 -5.36 12.66 14.50
C THR A 5 -6.43 12.34 15.54
N LYS A 6 -7.46 13.18 15.69
CA LYS A 6 -8.55 12.91 16.65
C LYS A 6 -9.26 11.60 16.31
N ASN A 7 -9.51 11.34 15.04
CA ASN A 7 -10.36 10.24 14.58
C ASN A 7 -9.64 9.24 13.66
N VAL A 8 -8.38 9.51 13.24
CA VAL A 8 -7.58 8.65 12.38
C VAL A 8 -6.54 7.90 13.19
N TYR A 9 -6.46 6.59 12.97
CA TYR A 9 -5.51 5.66 13.59
C TYR A 9 -4.81 4.85 12.51
N ALA A 10 -3.51 4.60 12.66
CA ALA A 10 -2.70 3.81 11.73
C ALA A 10 -1.80 2.82 12.49
N GLU A 11 -1.40 1.76 11.84
CA GLU A 11 -0.39 0.83 12.36
C GLU A 11 0.87 0.91 11.48
N THR A 12 1.95 1.46 12.01
CA THR A 12 3.18 1.73 11.24
C THR A 12 4.38 0.93 11.73
N LYS A 13 4.17 -0.03 12.62
CA LYS A 13 5.24 -0.83 13.28
C LYS A 13 5.04 -2.33 13.11
N VAL A 14 4.36 -2.72 12.04
CA VAL A 14 4.13 -4.13 11.69
C VAL A 14 4.78 -4.44 10.36
N ARG A 15 4.96 -5.71 10.07
CA ARG A 15 5.34 -6.16 8.74
C ARG A 15 4.18 -5.94 7.77
N GLY A 16 4.51 -5.59 6.55
CA GLY A 16 3.57 -5.28 5.48
C GLY A 16 3.21 -3.79 5.45
N CYS A 17 2.05 -3.48 4.92
CA CYS A 17 1.59 -2.12 4.76
C CYS A 17 1.21 -1.44 6.10
N ASN A 18 0.93 -0.16 6.03
CA ASN A 18 0.38 0.65 7.11
C ASN A 18 -1.16 0.73 7.02
N PRO A 19 -1.91 -0.22 7.56
CA PRO A 19 -3.36 -0.13 7.55
C PRO A 19 -3.83 0.97 8.50
N ALA A 20 -4.98 1.56 8.19
CA ALA A 20 -5.57 2.62 8.98
C ALA A 20 -7.06 2.41 9.21
N TYR A 21 -7.61 3.07 10.23
CA TYR A 21 -9.06 3.23 10.36
C TYR A 21 -9.43 4.64 10.79
N VAL A 22 -10.64 5.04 10.41
CA VAL A 22 -11.22 6.34 10.72
C VAL A 22 -12.53 6.15 11.46
N VAL A 23 -12.66 6.79 12.64
CA VAL A 23 -13.88 6.78 13.44
C VAL A 23 -14.73 7.98 13.04
N THR A 24 -15.98 7.72 12.68
CA THR A 24 -16.95 8.78 12.33
C THR A 24 -18.17 8.74 13.26
N SER A 25 -19.02 9.73 13.18
CA SER A 25 -20.29 9.75 13.96
C SER A 25 -21.30 8.65 13.54
N SER A 26 -21.04 7.91 12.45
CA SER A 26 -21.94 6.88 11.91
C SER A 26 -21.28 5.51 11.71
N GLY A 27 -20.12 5.30 12.26
CA GLY A 27 -19.38 4.04 12.19
C GLY A 27 -17.92 4.24 11.80
N VAL A 28 -17.25 3.16 11.42
CA VAL A 28 -15.81 3.10 11.16
C VAL A 28 -15.56 2.75 9.70
N VAL A 29 -14.54 3.37 9.12
CA VAL A 29 -13.97 3.03 7.82
C VAL A 29 -12.59 2.45 8.01
N ILE A 30 -12.33 1.27 7.46
CA ILE A 30 -11.03 0.63 7.40
C ILE A 30 -10.38 1.01 6.08
N ILE A 31 -9.07 1.25 6.09
CA ILE A 31 -8.25 1.51 4.90
C ILE A 31 -7.08 0.53 4.95
N ASP A 32 -7.04 -0.41 4.02
CA ASP A 32 -6.18 -1.59 3.97
C ASP A 32 -6.28 -2.48 5.21
N THR A 33 -5.69 -3.66 5.14
CA THR A 33 -5.74 -4.64 6.22
C THR A 33 -4.34 -5.21 6.50
N PRO A 34 -3.99 -5.46 7.76
CA PRO A 34 -2.72 -6.11 8.09
C PRO A 34 -2.60 -7.47 7.39
N GLN A 35 -1.44 -7.77 6.82
CA GLN A 35 -1.12 -9.08 6.28
C GLN A 35 -1.15 -10.17 7.37
N LEU A 36 -0.65 -9.85 8.57
CA LEU A 36 -0.50 -10.81 9.67
C LEU A 36 -1.84 -11.08 10.35
N PRO A 37 -2.26 -12.35 10.50
CA PRO A 37 -3.56 -12.76 11.02
C PRO A 37 -3.94 -12.18 12.38
N THR A 38 -3.05 -12.28 13.38
CA THR A 38 -3.36 -11.78 14.73
C THR A 38 -3.47 -10.27 14.77
N HIS A 39 -2.73 -9.58 13.89
CA HIS A 39 -2.81 -8.12 13.73
C HIS A 39 -4.12 -7.70 13.06
N ALA A 40 -4.57 -8.43 12.04
CA ALA A 40 -5.85 -8.18 11.39
C ALA A 40 -7.02 -8.37 12.36
N VAL A 41 -7.02 -9.45 13.13
CA VAL A 41 -8.04 -9.72 14.17
C VAL A 41 -8.02 -8.65 15.26
N ARG A 42 -6.83 -8.22 15.72
CA ARG A 42 -6.67 -7.16 16.71
C ARG A 42 -7.20 -5.83 16.18
N MET A 43 -6.82 -5.43 14.97
CA MET A 43 -7.28 -4.20 14.34
C MET A 43 -8.81 -4.19 14.19
N ARG A 44 -9.40 -5.28 13.70
CA ARG A 44 -10.85 -5.42 13.60
C ARG A 44 -11.54 -5.20 14.95
N LYS A 45 -11.08 -5.90 16.00
CA LYS A 45 -11.65 -5.79 17.35
C LYS A 45 -11.54 -4.36 17.90
N GLU A 46 -10.41 -3.70 17.68
CA GLU A 46 -10.19 -2.32 18.10
C GLU A 46 -11.13 -1.37 17.35
N ALA A 47 -11.22 -1.47 16.03
CA ALA A 47 -12.12 -0.68 15.22
C ALA A 47 -13.60 -0.87 15.62
N GLU A 48 -14.05 -2.11 15.80
CA GLU A 48 -15.41 -2.44 16.23
C GLU A 48 -15.76 -1.87 17.64
N SER A 49 -14.75 -1.63 18.50
CA SER A 49 -14.97 -0.98 19.81
C SER A 49 -15.38 0.50 19.70
N HIS A 50 -15.11 1.13 18.56
CA HIS A 50 -15.51 2.51 18.25
C HIS A 50 -16.84 2.61 17.50
N GLY A 51 -17.30 1.53 16.89
CA GLY A 51 -18.55 1.49 16.13
C GLY A 51 -18.57 0.39 15.07
N GLU A 52 -19.69 0.27 14.39
CA GLU A 52 -19.83 -0.69 13.29
C GLU A 52 -18.91 -0.33 12.12
N ILE A 53 -18.16 -1.29 11.60
CA ILE A 53 -17.37 -1.10 10.39
C ILE A 53 -18.34 -1.02 9.20
N LYS A 54 -18.34 0.10 8.48
CA LYS A 54 -19.23 0.34 7.35
C LYS A 54 -18.56 0.08 6.01
N TYR A 55 -17.28 0.45 5.90
CA TYR A 55 -16.50 0.25 4.68
C TYR A 55 -15.10 -0.27 5.01
N LEU A 56 -14.57 -1.06 4.10
CA LEU A 56 -13.18 -1.44 4.01
C LEU A 56 -12.69 -1.01 2.62
N ILE A 57 -11.74 -0.10 2.55
CA ILE A 57 -11.19 0.44 1.31
C ILE A 57 -9.82 -0.18 1.10
N ASN A 58 -9.62 -0.87 -0.03
CA ASN A 58 -8.28 -1.31 -0.42
C ASN A 58 -7.64 -0.28 -1.33
N THR A 59 -6.45 0.20 -0.94
CA THR A 59 -5.70 1.17 -1.73
C THR A 59 -5.10 0.55 -2.97
N GLU A 60 -4.77 -0.74 -2.92
CA GLU A 60 -4.20 -1.51 -4.02
C GLU A 60 -4.39 -3.03 -3.83
N TYR A 61 -3.73 -3.87 -4.67
CA TYR A 61 -3.92 -5.33 -4.69
C TYR A 61 -2.76 -6.15 -4.12
N HIS A 62 -1.63 -5.56 -3.73
CA HIS A 62 -0.54 -6.34 -3.15
C HIS A 62 -0.99 -7.03 -1.85
N VAL A 63 -0.39 -8.18 -1.62
CA VAL A 63 -0.81 -9.14 -0.59
C VAL A 63 -0.87 -8.50 0.79
N ASP A 64 0.08 -7.67 1.11
CA ASP A 64 0.22 -7.03 2.41
C ASP A 64 -0.83 -5.93 2.68
N HIS A 65 -1.57 -5.48 1.64
CA HIS A 65 -2.70 -4.56 1.75
C HIS A 65 -4.05 -5.26 1.85
N ILE A 66 -4.17 -6.47 1.28
CA ILE A 66 -5.47 -7.10 1.08
C ILE A 66 -5.64 -8.49 1.72
N PHE A 67 -4.55 -9.18 2.08
CA PHE A 67 -4.66 -10.53 2.62
C PHE A 67 -5.54 -10.58 3.86
N GLY A 68 -5.41 -9.62 4.75
CA GLY A 68 -6.18 -9.52 5.98
C GLY A 68 -7.68 -9.27 5.79
N ASN A 69 -8.15 -8.94 4.58
CA ASN A 69 -9.58 -8.78 4.29
C ASN A 69 -10.38 -10.01 4.74
N TYR A 70 -9.79 -11.20 4.64
CA TYR A 70 -10.37 -12.46 5.12
C TYR A 70 -10.86 -12.37 6.57
N TYR A 71 -10.11 -11.72 7.44
CA TYR A 71 -10.46 -11.57 8.86
C TYR A 71 -11.52 -10.49 9.11
N PHE A 72 -11.88 -9.70 8.08
CA PHE A 72 -12.95 -8.70 8.12
C PHE A 72 -14.25 -9.15 7.45
N ARG A 73 -14.38 -10.44 7.11
CA ARG A 73 -15.63 -10.98 6.53
C ARG A 73 -16.84 -10.65 7.38
N GLY A 74 -17.90 -10.18 6.72
CA GLY A 74 -19.13 -9.74 7.39
C GLY A 74 -19.02 -8.40 8.10
N ALA A 75 -17.89 -7.69 7.98
CA ALA A 75 -17.68 -6.37 8.56
C ALA A 75 -17.47 -5.32 7.46
N GLY A 76 -18.53 -4.60 7.13
CA GLY A 76 -18.50 -3.53 6.14
C GLY A 76 -18.52 -4.01 4.69
N ILE A 77 -18.57 -3.03 3.79
CA ILE A 77 -18.58 -3.21 2.34
C ILE A 77 -17.16 -2.97 1.83
N VAL A 78 -16.60 -3.90 1.07
CA VAL A 78 -15.26 -3.75 0.51
C VAL A 78 -15.31 -2.93 -0.77
N VAL A 79 -14.48 -1.89 -0.84
CA VAL A 79 -14.40 -0.90 -1.92
C VAL A 79 -13.00 -0.89 -2.51
N ALA A 80 -12.87 -0.94 -3.83
CA ALA A 80 -11.58 -0.83 -4.50
C ALA A 80 -11.71 -0.28 -5.93
N HIS A 81 -10.59 0.22 -6.47
CA HIS A 81 -10.49 0.53 -7.89
C HIS A 81 -10.64 -0.76 -8.73
N ALA A 82 -11.13 -0.62 -9.97
CA ALA A 82 -11.39 -1.75 -10.87
C ALA A 82 -10.12 -2.61 -11.10
N ASP A 83 -8.96 -1.99 -11.28
CA ASP A 83 -7.71 -2.72 -11.50
C ASP A 83 -7.23 -3.44 -10.24
N THR A 84 -7.46 -2.89 -9.05
CA THR A 84 -7.25 -3.58 -7.78
C THR A 84 -8.18 -4.79 -7.64
N ALA A 85 -9.47 -4.63 -7.94
CA ALA A 85 -10.44 -5.72 -7.87
C ALA A 85 -10.14 -6.85 -8.87
N ASN A 86 -9.68 -6.51 -10.08
CA ASN A 86 -9.32 -7.46 -11.13
C ASN A 86 -8.08 -8.29 -10.78
N ASN A 87 -7.15 -7.72 -10.04
CA ASN A 87 -5.90 -8.37 -9.63
C ASN A 87 -5.93 -8.91 -8.19
N PHE A 88 -7.07 -8.81 -7.52
CA PHE A 88 -7.22 -9.21 -6.12
C PHE A 88 -6.93 -10.70 -5.90
N MET A 89 -5.83 -11.01 -5.19
CA MET A 89 -5.39 -12.36 -4.88
C MET A 89 -5.28 -13.26 -6.12
N THR A 90 -4.79 -12.72 -7.22
CA THR A 90 -4.63 -13.47 -8.46
C THR A 90 -3.39 -14.35 -8.39
N VAL A 91 -3.58 -15.66 -8.55
CA VAL A 91 -2.49 -16.63 -8.67
C VAL A 91 -1.90 -16.59 -10.09
N THR A 92 -0.59 -16.43 -10.20
CA THR A 92 0.15 -16.52 -11.46
C THR A 92 1.13 -17.70 -11.42
N PRO A 93 1.75 -18.09 -12.54
CA PRO A 93 2.78 -19.12 -12.51
C PRO A 93 3.98 -18.78 -11.63
N GLU A 94 4.26 -17.49 -11.43
CA GLU A 94 5.41 -16.98 -10.68
C GLU A 94 5.08 -16.73 -9.21
N ILE A 95 3.83 -16.39 -8.89
CA ILE A 95 3.41 -15.97 -7.55
C ILE A 95 2.09 -16.60 -7.16
N ASN A 96 2.10 -17.35 -6.05
CA ASN A 96 0.90 -17.69 -5.28
C ASN A 96 0.80 -16.73 -4.09
N PRO A 97 -0.15 -15.77 -4.09
CA PRO A 97 -0.24 -14.76 -3.05
C PRO A 97 -0.58 -15.34 -1.67
N TYR A 98 -1.23 -16.49 -1.61
CA TYR A 98 -1.50 -17.18 -0.33
C TYR A 98 -0.21 -17.73 0.28
N GLU A 99 0.62 -18.42 -0.52
CA GLU A 99 1.91 -18.95 -0.06
C GLU A 99 2.86 -17.81 0.33
N TYR A 100 2.93 -16.76 -0.49
CA TYR A 100 3.74 -15.57 -0.20
C TYR A 100 3.34 -14.91 1.12
N ALA A 101 2.04 -14.78 1.40
CA ALA A 101 1.57 -14.24 2.67
C ALA A 101 1.98 -15.11 3.86
N HIS A 102 2.00 -16.44 3.68
CA HIS A 102 2.35 -17.39 4.73
C HIS A 102 3.84 -17.34 5.13
N GLU A 103 4.73 -16.98 4.22
CA GLU A 103 6.18 -16.91 4.49
C GLU A 103 6.54 -16.05 5.70
N ALA A 104 5.74 -15.02 6.00
CA ALA A 104 5.97 -14.12 7.13
C ALA A 104 5.52 -14.72 8.47
N ILE A 105 4.58 -15.67 8.47
CA ILE A 105 3.87 -16.11 9.67
C ILE A 105 4.81 -16.76 10.69
N PRO A 106 5.69 -17.71 10.34
CA PRO A 106 6.56 -18.38 11.32
C PRO A 106 7.45 -17.40 12.10
N THR A 107 7.85 -16.30 11.48
CA THR A 107 8.79 -15.34 12.06
C THR A 107 8.08 -14.18 12.76
N ASP A 108 7.08 -13.60 12.11
CA ASP A 108 6.52 -12.31 12.51
C ASP A 108 5.17 -12.44 13.24
N ASP A 109 4.45 -13.56 13.05
CA ASP A 109 3.18 -13.85 13.72
C ASP A 109 2.98 -15.34 14.01
N PRO A 110 3.82 -16.00 14.83
CA PRO A 110 3.72 -17.45 15.09
C PRO A 110 2.37 -17.88 15.64
N GLU A 111 1.67 -17.03 16.39
CA GLU A 111 0.32 -17.30 16.89
C GLU A 111 -0.73 -17.23 15.76
N GLY A 112 -0.43 -16.52 14.68
CA GLY A 112 -1.25 -16.42 13.47
C GLY A 112 -1.45 -17.78 12.80
N GLU A 113 -0.49 -18.70 12.92
CA GLU A 113 -0.61 -20.07 12.40
C GLU A 113 -1.86 -20.79 12.90
N LYS A 114 -2.29 -20.52 14.12
CA LYS A 114 -3.47 -21.14 14.75
C LYS A 114 -4.81 -20.69 14.13
N ILE A 115 -4.79 -19.57 13.46
CA ILE A 115 -5.98 -18.96 12.83
C ILE A 115 -5.80 -18.75 11.32
N TRP A 116 -4.69 -19.29 10.78
CA TRP A 116 -4.43 -19.31 9.35
C TRP A 116 -5.45 -20.24 8.66
N PRO A 117 -6.22 -19.77 7.69
CA PRO A 117 -7.13 -20.64 6.95
C PRO A 117 -6.34 -21.56 6.02
N ASP A 118 -6.85 -22.75 5.72
CA ASP A 118 -6.30 -23.51 4.60
C ASP A 118 -6.58 -22.76 3.27
N GLU A 119 -5.75 -23.03 2.27
CA GLU A 119 -5.78 -22.31 0.98
C GLU A 119 -7.17 -22.34 0.31
N LYS A 120 -7.82 -23.50 0.31
CA LYS A 120 -9.16 -23.65 -0.27
C LYS A 120 -10.17 -22.76 0.45
N THR A 121 -10.20 -22.81 1.77
CA THR A 121 -11.09 -21.99 2.61
C THR A 121 -10.83 -20.50 2.39
N TYR A 122 -9.55 -20.10 2.26
CA TYR A 122 -9.21 -18.71 1.97
C TYR A 122 -9.78 -18.26 0.62
N PHE A 123 -9.55 -19.01 -0.46
CA PHE A 123 -9.98 -18.63 -1.80
C PHE A 123 -11.49 -18.78 -2.04
N GLU A 124 -12.22 -19.55 -1.22
CA GLU A 124 -13.69 -19.59 -1.27
C GLU A 124 -14.31 -18.22 -0.94
N ASP A 125 -13.77 -17.52 0.06
CA ASP A 125 -14.23 -16.17 0.44
C ASP A 125 -13.11 -15.34 1.07
N PRO A 126 -12.20 -14.74 0.28
CA PRO A 126 -11.17 -13.86 0.78
C PRO A 126 -11.68 -12.44 1.10
N ASN A 127 -13.00 -12.21 1.08
CA ASN A 127 -13.66 -10.92 1.25
C ASN A 127 -13.27 -9.90 0.16
N ARG A 128 -13.62 -10.24 -1.09
CA ARG A 128 -13.32 -9.44 -2.29
C ARG A 128 -14.07 -8.10 -2.33
N PRO A 129 -13.54 -7.09 -3.05
CA PRO A 129 -14.27 -5.86 -3.32
C PRO A 129 -15.62 -6.09 -3.97
N THR A 130 -16.67 -5.43 -3.45
CA THR A 130 -18.05 -5.49 -3.96
C THR A 130 -18.53 -4.14 -4.48
N ILE A 131 -17.93 -3.02 -4.04
CA ILE A 131 -18.03 -1.72 -4.72
C ILE A 131 -16.77 -1.53 -5.53
N ILE A 132 -16.93 -1.53 -6.86
CA ILE A 132 -15.81 -1.43 -7.81
C ILE A 132 -16.07 -0.20 -8.69
N PHE A 133 -15.06 0.69 -8.78
CA PHE A 133 -15.18 1.94 -9.52
C PHE A 133 -13.94 2.22 -10.37
N LYS A 134 -14.02 3.21 -11.24
CA LYS A 134 -12.90 3.73 -12.04
C LYS A 134 -12.75 5.23 -11.79
N GLY A 135 -11.50 5.70 -11.82
CA GLY A 135 -11.20 7.10 -11.51
C GLY A 135 -11.38 7.40 -10.03
N ASP A 136 -12.02 8.51 -9.69
CA ASP A 136 -12.22 8.95 -8.31
C ASP A 136 -13.61 8.61 -7.78
N LEU A 137 -13.71 8.47 -6.45
CA LEU A 137 -14.97 8.24 -5.75
C LEU A 137 -14.99 9.02 -4.44
N THR A 138 -16.13 9.58 -4.07
CA THR A 138 -16.32 10.16 -2.73
C THR A 138 -17.34 9.35 -1.95
N ILE A 139 -16.97 8.90 -0.76
CA ILE A 139 -17.86 8.26 0.21
C ILE A 139 -18.07 9.25 1.36
N ARG A 140 -19.33 9.45 1.76
CA ARG A 140 -19.66 10.23 2.95
C ARG A 140 -20.25 9.33 4.02
N LEU A 141 -19.68 9.41 5.23
CA LEU A 141 -20.15 8.64 6.37
C LEU A 141 -20.13 9.50 7.62
N GLY A 142 -21.32 9.75 8.18
CA GLY A 142 -21.46 10.60 9.34
C GLY A 142 -20.94 12.03 9.10
N ASP A 143 -19.99 12.43 9.91
CA ASP A 143 -19.36 13.75 9.88
C ASP A 143 -18.05 13.79 9.05
N HIS A 144 -17.75 12.74 8.28
CA HIS A 144 -16.53 12.67 7.47
C HIS A 144 -16.82 12.36 5.99
N SER A 145 -15.94 12.87 5.15
CA SER A 145 -15.85 12.54 3.72
C SER A 145 -14.56 11.76 3.47
N PHE A 146 -14.63 10.79 2.57
CA PHE A 146 -13.50 9.99 2.11
C PHE A 146 -13.39 10.19 0.61
N GLU A 147 -12.40 10.97 0.18
CA GLU A 147 -12.10 11.20 -1.23
C GLU A 147 -11.09 10.14 -1.68
N LEU A 148 -11.58 9.14 -2.40
CA LEU A 148 -10.77 8.08 -2.99
C LEU A 148 -10.24 8.61 -4.32
N ILE A 149 -8.97 8.94 -4.33
CA ILE A 149 -8.28 9.58 -5.45
C ILE A 149 -7.48 8.51 -6.18
N HIS A 150 -7.76 8.28 -7.45
CA HIS A 150 -6.97 7.36 -8.26
C HIS A 150 -5.56 7.91 -8.46
N THR A 151 -4.55 7.20 -7.96
CA THR A 151 -3.13 7.57 -7.97
C THR A 151 -2.29 6.44 -8.58
N PRO A 152 -2.51 6.09 -9.87
CA PRO A 152 -1.77 5.01 -10.51
C PRO A 152 -0.27 5.31 -10.53
N GLY A 153 0.52 4.26 -10.61
CA GLY A 153 1.98 4.36 -10.67
C GLY A 153 2.64 3.16 -10.02
N HIS A 154 2.57 3.01 -8.70
CA HIS A 154 3.04 1.81 -8.03
C HIS A 154 2.27 0.58 -8.50
N THR A 155 0.95 0.67 -8.52
CA THR A 155 0.06 -0.27 -9.23
C THR A 155 -0.96 0.49 -10.09
N PRO A 156 -1.55 -0.14 -11.13
CA PRO A 156 -2.57 0.51 -11.96
C PRO A 156 -3.83 0.91 -11.19
N GLY A 157 -4.15 0.20 -10.11
CA GLY A 157 -5.33 0.44 -9.28
C GLY A 157 -5.08 1.21 -7.99
N GLN A 158 -3.89 1.77 -7.82
CA GLN A 158 -3.49 2.51 -6.61
C GLN A 158 -4.45 3.64 -6.30
N LEU A 159 -4.84 3.76 -5.03
CA LEU A 159 -5.67 4.84 -4.48
C LEU A 159 -4.96 5.56 -3.35
N ALA A 160 -5.22 6.86 -3.23
CA ALA A 160 -5.07 7.60 -1.99
C ALA A 160 -6.45 7.91 -1.41
N VAL A 161 -6.62 7.77 -0.10
CA VAL A 161 -7.85 8.13 0.61
C VAL A 161 -7.59 9.40 1.39
N TYR A 162 -8.13 10.52 0.91
CA TYR A 162 -8.03 11.81 1.58
C TYR A 162 -9.25 12.07 2.46
N ILE A 163 -9.00 12.48 3.70
CA ILE A 163 -10.01 12.79 4.73
C ILE A 163 -9.89 14.28 5.04
N PRO A 164 -10.67 15.16 4.35
CA PRO A 164 -10.56 16.61 4.47
C PRO A 164 -10.76 17.13 5.90
N GLU A 165 -11.71 16.56 6.64
CA GLU A 165 -12.05 16.98 8.01
C GLU A 165 -10.91 16.75 9.00
N GLU A 166 -10.04 15.79 8.72
CA GLU A 166 -8.86 15.45 9.52
C GLU A 166 -7.55 16.01 8.91
N ARG A 167 -7.60 16.53 7.67
CA ARG A 167 -6.44 16.96 6.89
C ARG A 167 -5.36 15.85 6.77
N VAL A 168 -5.82 14.61 6.59
CA VAL A 168 -5.00 13.40 6.48
C VAL A 168 -5.23 12.73 5.13
N ALA A 169 -4.18 12.21 4.53
CA ALA A 169 -4.26 11.27 3.42
C ALA A 169 -3.60 9.93 3.80
N VAL A 170 -4.30 8.82 3.54
CA VAL A 170 -3.75 7.47 3.57
C VAL A 170 -3.47 7.10 2.12
N VAL A 171 -2.20 6.93 1.74
CA VAL A 171 -1.82 6.98 0.33
C VAL A 171 -1.33 5.64 -0.22
N GLY A 172 -1.40 4.57 0.58
CA GLY A 172 -0.85 3.27 0.17
C GLY A 172 0.58 3.42 -0.32
N ASP A 173 0.98 2.59 -1.25
CA ASP A 173 2.34 2.51 -1.78
C ASP A 173 2.70 3.62 -2.78
N THR A 174 1.90 4.70 -2.78
CA THR A 174 2.33 5.94 -3.43
C THR A 174 3.53 6.56 -2.70
N ILE A 175 3.73 6.27 -1.40
CA ILE A 175 4.89 6.71 -0.60
C ILE A 175 5.46 5.55 0.23
N PHE A 176 6.79 5.41 0.16
CA PHE A 176 7.64 4.60 1.02
C PHE A 176 8.52 5.52 1.87
N ASN A 177 8.15 5.74 3.13
CA ASN A 177 8.85 6.69 3.99
C ASN A 177 9.96 6.04 4.80
N GLY A 178 11.23 6.35 4.49
CA GLY A 178 12.39 5.84 5.21
C GLY A 178 12.64 4.34 5.03
N VAL A 179 11.97 3.73 4.07
CA VAL A 179 12.13 2.32 3.66
C VAL A 179 12.33 2.25 2.15
N GLN A 180 12.78 1.09 1.67
CA GLN A 180 13.02 0.91 0.26
C GLN A 180 11.72 1.00 -0.56
N THR A 181 11.73 1.80 -1.63
CA THR A 181 10.65 1.87 -2.59
C THR A 181 10.60 0.60 -3.43
N TRP A 182 9.43 0.00 -3.53
CA TRP A 182 9.18 -1.18 -4.35
C TRP A 182 8.70 -0.76 -5.74
N LEU A 183 9.44 -1.18 -6.81
CA LEU A 183 9.22 -0.72 -8.18
C LEU A 183 8.65 -1.79 -9.11
N TYR A 184 8.41 -3.01 -8.61
CA TYR A 184 7.90 -4.10 -9.42
C TYR A 184 6.55 -3.75 -10.08
N ALA A 185 6.46 -3.90 -11.40
CA ALA A 185 5.28 -3.61 -12.21
C ALA A 185 4.79 -2.14 -12.16
N SER A 186 5.66 -1.20 -11.73
CA SER A 186 5.32 0.22 -11.63
C SER A 186 5.37 0.93 -12.97
N ASP A 187 4.47 1.93 -13.14
CA ASP A 187 4.56 2.97 -14.17
C ASP A 187 5.08 4.25 -13.51
N VAL A 188 6.35 4.55 -13.69
CA VAL A 188 7.03 5.64 -12.99
C VAL A 188 6.51 7.01 -13.44
N ASP A 189 6.14 7.18 -14.70
CA ASP A 189 5.60 8.44 -15.21
C ASP A 189 4.24 8.74 -14.58
N GLN A 190 3.33 7.77 -14.54
CA GLN A 190 2.04 7.91 -13.84
C GLN A 190 2.24 8.13 -12.34
N TRP A 191 3.25 7.50 -11.74
CA TRP A 191 3.54 7.70 -10.32
C TRP A 191 3.95 9.14 -10.00
N ILE A 192 4.80 9.74 -10.84
CA ILE A 192 5.20 11.15 -10.71
C ILE A 192 3.98 12.08 -10.83
N GLU A 193 3.08 11.84 -11.80
CA GLU A 193 1.84 12.59 -11.94
C GLU A 193 0.93 12.47 -10.72
N SER A 194 0.83 11.28 -10.16
CA SER A 194 0.07 10.98 -8.95
C SER A 194 0.62 11.74 -7.72
N LEU A 195 1.94 11.79 -7.55
CA LEU A 195 2.59 12.57 -6.50
C LEU A 195 2.29 14.07 -6.65
N ASP A 196 2.36 14.62 -7.88
CA ASP A 196 2.02 16.01 -8.17
C ASP A 196 0.54 16.31 -7.92
N ARG A 197 -0.33 15.34 -8.12
CA ARG A 197 -1.75 15.45 -7.79
C ARG A 197 -1.97 15.54 -6.29
N LEU A 198 -1.39 14.63 -5.51
CA LEU A 198 -1.48 14.61 -4.05
C LEU A 198 -0.90 15.87 -3.40
N LYS A 199 0.14 16.45 -4.01
CA LYS A 199 0.75 17.68 -3.52
C LYS A 199 -0.20 18.88 -3.49
N LYS A 200 -1.27 18.87 -4.27
CA LYS A 200 -2.28 19.95 -4.33
C LYS A 200 -3.30 19.87 -3.18
N LEU A 201 -3.38 18.76 -2.47
CA LEU A 201 -4.31 18.57 -1.35
C LEU A 201 -3.91 19.44 -0.15
N ASP A 202 -4.89 19.86 0.63
CA ASP A 202 -4.70 20.55 1.90
C ASP A 202 -4.53 19.53 3.03
N VAL A 203 -3.35 18.91 3.10
CA VAL A 203 -3.04 17.80 4.02
C VAL A 203 -1.89 18.17 4.95
N ASP A 204 -2.04 17.85 6.24
CA ASP A 204 -1.03 18.05 7.27
C ASP A 204 -0.23 16.76 7.55
N LYS A 205 -0.89 15.61 7.49
CA LYS A 205 -0.28 14.31 7.75
C LYS A 205 -0.61 13.31 6.65
N ILE A 206 0.36 12.48 6.33
CA ILE A 206 0.23 11.40 5.36
C ILE A 206 0.59 10.09 6.06
N VAL A 207 -0.30 9.11 5.94
CA VAL A 207 -0.01 7.71 6.26
C VAL A 207 0.49 7.07 4.98
N PRO A 208 1.80 6.78 4.86
CA PRO A 208 2.37 6.11 3.69
C PRO A 208 2.00 4.64 3.66
N GLY A 209 2.21 3.95 2.55
CA GLY A 209 2.06 2.49 2.51
C GLY A 209 3.02 1.79 3.46
N HIS A 210 4.25 2.29 3.52
CA HIS A 210 5.28 1.74 4.40
C HIS A 210 6.08 2.85 5.10
N GLY A 211 6.52 2.56 6.34
CA GLY A 211 7.31 3.46 7.15
C GLY A 211 6.47 4.41 8.02
N PRO A 212 7.09 5.35 8.77
CA PRO A 212 6.38 6.19 9.71
C PRO A 212 5.45 7.21 9.05
N VAL A 213 4.42 7.66 9.77
CA VAL A 213 3.56 8.79 9.37
C VAL A 213 4.43 10.00 9.03
N CYS A 214 4.11 10.69 7.95
CA CYS A 214 4.92 11.76 7.39
C CYS A 214 4.10 13.01 7.02
N THR A 215 4.74 13.93 6.31
CA THR A 215 4.14 15.18 5.81
C THR A 215 4.21 15.25 4.29
N LYS A 216 3.67 16.32 3.70
CA LYS A 216 3.77 16.57 2.24
C LYS A 216 5.21 16.64 1.70
N HIS A 217 6.20 16.82 2.57
CA HIS A 217 7.60 16.81 2.16
C HIS A 217 7.98 15.46 1.52
N GLU A 218 7.45 14.35 2.03
CA GLU A 218 7.78 13.02 1.52
C GLU A 218 7.27 12.77 0.10
N LEU A 219 6.27 13.53 -0.38
CA LEU A 219 5.88 13.50 -1.80
C LEU A 219 7.03 13.98 -2.71
N ASP A 220 7.76 15.03 -2.28
CA ASP A 220 8.92 15.52 -3.01
C ASP A 220 10.11 14.56 -2.92
N VAL A 221 10.31 13.92 -1.76
CA VAL A 221 11.36 12.91 -1.56
C VAL A 221 11.12 11.69 -2.45
N GLN A 222 9.90 11.16 -2.45
CA GLN A 222 9.51 10.03 -3.30
C GLN A 222 9.68 10.37 -4.79
N LYS A 223 9.24 11.56 -5.21
CA LYS A 223 9.41 12.04 -6.57
C LYS A 223 10.88 12.18 -6.97
N ALA A 224 11.70 12.74 -6.10
CA ALA A 224 13.14 12.86 -6.33
C ALA A 224 13.80 11.49 -6.51
N PHE A 225 13.43 10.52 -5.66
CA PHE A 225 13.89 9.14 -5.78
C PHE A 225 13.57 8.56 -7.17
N LEU A 226 12.32 8.66 -7.64
CA LEU A 226 11.90 8.12 -8.94
C LEU A 226 12.64 8.78 -10.09
N LEU A 227 12.78 10.12 -10.09
CA LEU A 227 13.50 10.86 -11.13
C LEU A 227 14.98 10.49 -11.18
N GLU A 228 15.63 10.35 -10.03
CA GLU A 228 17.04 9.98 -9.98
C GLU A 228 17.25 8.51 -10.36
N TRP A 229 16.31 7.64 -10.02
CA TRP A 229 16.31 6.25 -10.48
C TRP A 229 16.29 6.16 -12.00
N ILE A 230 15.32 6.84 -12.66
CA ILE A 230 15.25 6.91 -14.12
C ILE A 230 16.56 7.45 -14.70
N ALA A 231 17.10 8.53 -14.15
CA ALA A 231 18.34 9.13 -14.63
C ALA A 231 19.53 8.18 -14.51
N ALA A 232 19.62 7.42 -13.41
CA ALA A 232 20.67 6.42 -13.22
C ALA A 232 20.59 5.29 -14.24
N VAL A 233 19.39 4.76 -14.47
CA VAL A 233 19.12 3.70 -15.48
C VAL A 233 19.44 4.21 -16.89
N GLN A 234 18.91 5.37 -17.27
CA GLN A 234 19.15 5.97 -18.60
C GLN A 234 20.64 6.25 -18.84
N SER A 235 21.36 6.71 -17.81
CA SER A 235 22.80 6.94 -17.89
C SER A 235 23.58 5.63 -18.13
N ALA A 236 23.18 4.56 -17.45
CA ALA A 236 23.83 3.25 -17.63
C ALA A 236 23.57 2.69 -19.04
N ILE A 237 22.32 2.74 -19.51
CA ILE A 237 21.95 2.33 -20.88
C ILE A 237 22.68 3.16 -21.93
N GLY A 238 22.74 4.50 -21.76
CA GLY A 238 23.42 5.42 -22.69
C GLY A 238 24.92 5.18 -22.82
N ARG A 239 25.53 4.48 -21.86
CA ARG A 239 26.93 4.01 -21.93
C ARG A 239 27.11 2.72 -22.72
N GLY A 240 26.02 2.10 -23.16
CA GLY A 240 26.04 0.81 -23.87
C GLY A 240 26.40 -0.38 -22.98
N LEU A 241 26.12 -0.28 -21.67
CA LEU A 241 26.34 -1.38 -20.72
C LEU A 241 25.34 -2.51 -20.95
N SER A 242 25.76 -3.76 -20.68
CA SER A 242 24.83 -4.88 -20.58
C SER A 242 23.88 -4.70 -19.39
N LYS A 243 22.78 -5.47 -19.34
CA LYS A 243 21.84 -5.46 -18.21
C LYS A 243 22.56 -5.69 -16.88
N GLU A 244 23.42 -6.70 -16.83
CA GLU A 244 24.20 -7.07 -15.64
C GLU A 244 25.20 -5.97 -15.24
N ASP A 245 25.80 -5.28 -16.22
CA ASP A 245 26.72 -4.18 -15.97
C ASP A 245 25.94 -2.91 -15.55
N CYS A 246 24.73 -2.68 -16.06
CA CYS A 246 23.82 -1.63 -15.59
C CYS A 246 23.47 -1.82 -14.12
N VAL A 247 23.04 -3.03 -13.72
CA VAL A 247 22.74 -3.39 -12.33
C VAL A 247 23.94 -3.08 -11.43
N ARG A 248 25.13 -3.57 -11.80
CA ARG A 248 26.36 -3.34 -11.03
C ARG A 248 26.70 -1.86 -10.95
N HIS A 249 26.59 -1.13 -12.06
CA HIS A 249 26.89 0.29 -12.10
C HIS A 249 25.96 1.13 -11.20
N ILE A 250 24.67 0.84 -11.20
CA ILE A 250 23.69 1.53 -10.36
C ILE A 250 23.95 1.18 -8.89
N LYS A 251 24.22 -0.09 -8.59
CA LYS A 251 24.59 -0.62 -7.29
C LYS A 251 25.76 0.14 -6.65
N ASP A 252 26.79 0.42 -7.40
CA ASP A 252 27.99 1.09 -6.91
C ASP A 252 27.87 2.63 -6.95
N SER A 253 26.73 3.17 -7.40
CA SER A 253 26.52 4.60 -7.58
C SER A 253 26.24 5.36 -6.28
N GLU A 254 26.41 6.69 -6.31
CA GLU A 254 26.01 7.58 -5.21
C GLU A 254 24.49 7.55 -4.96
N PHE A 255 23.69 7.22 -5.99
CA PHE A 255 22.25 7.01 -5.86
C PHE A 255 21.93 5.93 -4.83
N SER A 256 22.50 4.73 -4.99
CA SER A 256 22.27 3.60 -4.07
C SER A 256 22.70 3.91 -2.63
N LYS A 257 23.78 4.66 -2.45
CA LYS A 257 24.23 5.09 -1.13
C LYS A 257 23.29 6.08 -0.48
N ARG A 258 22.75 7.03 -1.26
CA ARG A 258 21.89 8.10 -0.76
C ARG A 258 20.49 7.60 -0.38
N PHE A 259 19.91 6.72 -1.17
CA PHE A 259 18.56 6.19 -0.94
C PHE A 259 18.53 4.86 -0.21
N SER A 260 19.67 4.38 0.30
CA SER A 260 19.78 3.10 1.02
C SER A 260 19.09 1.94 0.27
N VAL A 261 19.25 1.92 -1.07
CA VAL A 261 18.69 0.85 -1.90
C VAL A 261 19.33 -0.45 -1.47
N ASP A 262 18.54 -1.34 -0.89
CA ASP A 262 19.00 -2.69 -0.58
C ASP A 262 19.11 -3.49 -1.87
N ILE A 263 20.33 -3.74 -2.21
CA ILE A 263 20.76 -4.32 -3.47
C ILE A 263 20.64 -5.85 -3.48
N GLY A 264 20.23 -6.46 -2.39
CA GLY A 264 19.77 -7.86 -2.35
C GLY A 264 18.55 -8.13 -3.24
N GLN A 265 17.93 -7.07 -3.75
CA GLN A 265 16.78 -7.14 -4.66
C GLN A 265 17.19 -6.86 -6.11
N GLU A 266 18.16 -7.62 -6.61
CA GLU A 266 18.65 -7.53 -8.01
C GLU A 266 17.51 -7.62 -9.04
N TYR A 267 16.47 -8.39 -8.75
CA TYR A 267 15.30 -8.51 -9.62
C TYR A 267 14.52 -7.20 -9.80
N MET A 268 14.53 -6.28 -8.83
CA MET A 268 13.90 -4.96 -9.00
C MET A 268 14.64 -4.08 -10.00
N LEU A 269 15.97 -4.16 -10.02
CA LEU A 269 16.79 -3.50 -11.03
C LEU A 269 16.54 -4.09 -12.41
N ASP A 270 16.35 -5.40 -12.49
CA ASP A 270 16.08 -6.10 -13.72
C ASP A 270 14.81 -5.63 -14.42
N HIS A 271 13.72 -5.42 -13.68
CA HIS A 271 12.45 -4.95 -14.26
C HIS A 271 12.46 -3.49 -14.71
N VAL A 272 13.27 -2.64 -14.11
CA VAL A 272 13.35 -1.21 -14.50
C VAL A 272 14.23 -1.00 -15.74
N ILE A 273 15.12 -1.95 -16.04
CA ILE A 273 16.02 -1.90 -17.21
C ILE A 273 15.35 -2.51 -18.45
N GLU A 274 14.36 -3.36 -18.32
CA GLU A 274 13.54 -3.90 -19.41
C GLU A 274 12.57 -2.87 -19.97
#